data_48a72c261b221a4da90d15a4830c984f
#
_entry.id   48a72c261b221a4da90d15a4830c984f
#
_cell.length_a   1.000
_cell.length_b   1.000
_cell.length_c   1.000
_cell.angle_alpha   90.00
_cell.angle_beta   90.00
_cell.angle_gamma   90.00
#
_symmetry.space_group_name_H-M   'P 1'
#
loop_
_entity.id
_entity.type
_entity.pdbx_description
1 polymer ?
#
loop_
_entity_poly.entity_id
_entity_poly.type
_entity_poly.pdbx_seq_one_letter_code
_entity_poly.pdbx_strand_id
1 'polypeptide(L)'
;MNDWEINPDNYQKDSDGNFILKIDGTPKKRGGRKKGSKSRGYNYSRATQARIKANKAVRTKEKLIAKAEAKIKNQKNSLKNSKAALAKLDNTEKVSEGKIITEDNIENLPKKIKEEAFENVIFRPNDGPQTDFLAAPETDVLYGGAAGGGKSYAMLVDPLRFAHRSAHRALILRRSMPELRELIDKSRELYPKAFPGCRFREVEKIWTFPSGAKLEFGFLERDADVYRYQGQAYSWIGFDEITHLNTEFSWNYLASRLRTTDPEITPYMRCTANPGGAGATWVKKRYVNPSSPNESFVGADGLTRRFIPARLEDNPYLAHDGRYEQMLNALPDVQRKQLLEGNWDITEGAAFTEFDLDMHVIAPFEIPIGWERVKGIDYGYASESACVWGAVDSTDGTLIIYR
;
A
#
# COMPACT_ATOMS: atom_id res chain seq x y z
N MET A 1 -21.69 25.58 -19.51
CA MET A 1 -21.69 26.11 -20.90
C MET A 1 -21.47 24.95 -21.85
N ASN A 2 -22.34 24.71 -22.73
CA ASN A 2 -22.25 23.65 -23.73
C ASN A 2 -21.24 24.02 -24.84
N ASP A 3 -20.73 23.01 -25.58
CA ASP A 3 -19.70 23.21 -26.63
C ASP A 3 -20.17 24.19 -27.75
N TRP A 4 -21.45 24.22 -28.02
CA TRP A 4 -22.08 25.12 -28.99
C TRP A 4 -22.27 26.57 -28.49
N GLU A 5 -22.28 26.81 -27.18
CA GLU A 5 -22.31 28.16 -26.58
C GLU A 5 -20.89 28.79 -26.62
N ILE A 6 -19.84 27.93 -26.61
CA ILE A 6 -18.44 28.37 -26.65
C ILE A 6 -17.94 28.57 -28.08
N ASN A 7 -18.45 27.76 -29.04
CA ASN A 7 -18.05 27.78 -30.46
C ASN A 7 -19.23 27.71 -31.38
N PRO A 8 -20.06 28.78 -31.44
CA PRO A 8 -21.30 28.79 -32.21
C PRO A 8 -21.12 28.62 -33.72
N ASP A 9 -19.94 28.98 -34.24
CA ASP A 9 -19.64 28.89 -35.68
C ASP A 9 -19.41 27.44 -36.17
N ASN A 10 -19.25 26.50 -35.28
CA ASN A 10 -19.11 25.08 -35.62
C ASN A 10 -20.45 24.36 -35.80
N TYR A 11 -21.57 25.09 -35.64
CA TYR A 11 -22.92 24.51 -35.68
C TYR A 11 -23.74 25.14 -36.79
N GLN A 12 -24.72 24.38 -37.30
CA GLN A 12 -25.61 24.84 -38.36
C GLN A 12 -26.65 25.78 -37.76
N LYS A 13 -26.88 26.90 -38.47
CA LYS A 13 -27.94 27.88 -38.15
C LYS A 13 -28.90 28.01 -39.34
N ASP A 14 -30.17 28.30 -39.03
CA ASP A 14 -31.18 28.65 -40.02
C ASP A 14 -31.01 30.08 -40.56
N SER A 15 -31.92 30.51 -41.44
CA SER A 15 -31.89 31.85 -42.03
C SER A 15 -32.03 32.98 -41.01
N ASP A 16 -32.61 32.71 -39.85
CA ASP A 16 -32.86 33.66 -38.76
C ASP A 16 -31.79 33.67 -37.69
N GLY A 17 -30.72 32.85 -37.89
CA GLY A 17 -29.57 32.79 -37.02
C GLY A 17 -29.73 31.81 -35.83
N ASN A 18 -30.80 31.06 -35.72
CA ASN A 18 -31.03 30.08 -34.67
C ASN A 18 -30.33 28.76 -34.99
N PHE A 19 -29.90 28.02 -33.95
CA PHE A 19 -29.28 26.71 -34.16
C PHE A 19 -30.28 25.66 -34.65
N ILE A 20 -29.92 24.94 -35.72
CA ILE A 20 -30.67 23.78 -36.17
C ILE A 20 -30.44 22.63 -35.18
N LEU A 21 -31.51 22.17 -34.53
CA LEU A 21 -31.42 21.12 -33.52
C LEU A 21 -31.55 19.72 -34.15
N LYS A 22 -30.97 18.73 -33.50
CA LYS A 22 -31.25 17.32 -33.73
C LYS A 22 -32.49 16.88 -32.94
N ILE A 23 -32.90 15.64 -33.13
CA ILE A 23 -34.06 15.03 -32.43
C ILE A 23 -33.87 15.03 -30.90
N ASP A 24 -32.62 14.97 -30.42
CA ASP A 24 -32.23 15.01 -29.00
C ASP A 24 -32.19 16.43 -28.40
N GLY A 25 -32.59 17.44 -29.14
CA GLY A 25 -32.55 18.84 -28.70
C GLY A 25 -31.19 19.52 -28.75
N THR A 26 -30.13 18.83 -29.21
CA THR A 26 -28.80 19.41 -29.34
C THR A 26 -28.55 20.05 -30.70
N PRO A 27 -27.77 21.16 -30.82
CA PRO A 27 -27.48 21.79 -32.09
C PRO A 27 -26.69 20.89 -33.06
N LYS A 28 -27.11 20.92 -34.36
CA LYS A 28 -26.40 20.18 -35.42
C LYS A 28 -25.05 20.82 -35.71
N LYS A 29 -23.97 20.03 -35.66
CA LYS A 29 -22.63 20.47 -36.13
C LYS A 29 -22.66 20.64 -37.66
N ARG A 30 -21.92 21.64 -38.14
CA ARG A 30 -21.60 21.75 -39.57
C ARG A 30 -20.78 20.55 -39.98
N GLY A 31 -21.12 19.92 -41.10
CA GLY A 31 -20.42 18.77 -41.64
C GLY A 31 -18.95 19.10 -41.84
N GLY A 32 -18.06 18.22 -41.32
CA GLY A 32 -16.63 18.43 -41.44
C GLY A 32 -16.17 18.46 -42.90
N ARG A 33 -15.20 19.34 -43.20
CA ARG A 33 -14.54 19.43 -44.50
C ARG A 33 -13.91 18.10 -44.90
N LYS A 34 -14.09 17.67 -46.14
CA LYS A 34 -13.43 16.48 -46.70
C LYS A 34 -11.91 16.54 -46.46
N LYS A 35 -11.30 15.44 -46.09
CA LYS A 35 -9.82 15.29 -45.93
C LYS A 35 -9.13 15.83 -47.20
N GLY A 36 -8.32 16.88 -47.05
CA GLY A 36 -7.54 17.44 -48.14
C GLY A 36 -7.29 18.95 -48.11
N SER A 37 -7.99 19.75 -47.31
CA SER A 37 -7.71 21.18 -47.18
C SER A 37 -6.86 21.44 -45.95
N LYS A 38 -5.63 21.98 -46.16
CA LYS A 38 -4.76 22.50 -45.08
C LYS A 38 -5.57 23.54 -44.29
N SER A 39 -5.91 23.22 -43.04
CA SER A 39 -6.52 24.19 -42.14
C SER A 39 -5.52 25.30 -41.84
N ARG A 40 -5.85 26.57 -42.15
CA ARG A 40 -5.17 27.71 -41.54
C ARG A 40 -5.44 27.62 -40.04
N GLY A 41 -4.40 27.34 -39.26
CA GLY A 41 -4.48 27.32 -37.82
C GLY A 41 -4.90 28.69 -37.29
N TYR A 42 -6.01 28.77 -36.59
CA TYR A 42 -6.38 29.96 -35.83
C TYR A 42 -5.44 30.09 -34.65
N ASN A 43 -4.55 31.09 -34.70
CA ASN A 43 -3.73 31.50 -33.57
C ASN A 43 -4.63 32.25 -32.58
N TYR A 44 -5.16 31.51 -31.59
CA TYR A 44 -5.81 32.15 -30.45
C TYR A 44 -4.80 32.93 -29.61
N SER A 45 -5.24 34.09 -29.06
CA SER A 45 -4.40 34.82 -28.12
C SER A 45 -3.99 33.91 -26.92
N ARG A 46 -2.83 34.17 -26.32
CA ARG A 46 -2.35 33.41 -25.13
C ARG A 46 -3.44 33.33 -24.03
N ALA A 47 -4.20 34.40 -23.82
CA ALA A 47 -5.29 34.45 -22.84
C ALA A 47 -6.46 33.49 -23.21
N THR A 48 -6.82 33.40 -24.49
CA THR A 48 -7.87 32.48 -24.96
C THR A 48 -7.42 31.02 -24.84
N GLN A 49 -6.16 30.71 -25.16
CA GLN A 49 -5.61 29.36 -25.00
C GLN A 49 -5.57 28.94 -23.51
N ALA A 50 -5.16 29.84 -22.60
CA ALA A 50 -5.17 29.59 -21.17
C ALA A 50 -6.59 29.34 -20.64
N ARG A 51 -7.59 30.11 -21.11
CA ARG A 51 -9.00 29.93 -20.73
C ARG A 51 -9.57 28.59 -21.21
N ILE A 52 -9.24 28.16 -22.44
CA ILE A 52 -9.64 26.85 -22.98
C ILE A 52 -9.01 25.71 -22.16
N LYS A 53 -7.72 25.83 -21.79
CA LYS A 53 -7.00 24.85 -20.98
C LYS A 53 -7.60 24.75 -19.55
N ALA A 54 -7.91 25.90 -18.93
CA ALA A 54 -8.56 25.95 -17.63
C ALA A 54 -9.95 25.30 -17.63
N ASN A 55 -10.79 25.62 -18.61
CA ASN A 55 -12.13 25.02 -18.74
C ASN A 55 -12.05 23.50 -19.00
N LYS A 56 -11.07 23.03 -19.76
CA LYS A 56 -10.83 21.59 -19.97
C LYS A 56 -10.44 20.89 -18.65
N ALA A 57 -9.59 21.53 -17.86
CA ALA A 57 -9.17 21.00 -16.55
C ALA A 57 -10.34 20.93 -15.56
N VAL A 58 -11.20 21.96 -15.51
CA VAL A 58 -12.42 21.96 -14.67
C VAL A 58 -13.35 20.80 -15.07
N ARG A 59 -13.68 20.65 -16.36
CA ARG A 59 -14.52 19.54 -16.83
C ARG A 59 -13.94 18.15 -16.54
N THR A 60 -12.60 18.03 -16.57
CA THR A 60 -11.95 16.77 -16.20
C THR A 60 -12.13 16.48 -14.71
N LYS A 61 -11.95 17.50 -13.84
CA LYS A 61 -12.18 17.37 -12.39
C LYS A 61 -13.64 17.02 -12.07
N GLU A 62 -14.62 17.67 -12.72
CA GLU A 62 -16.04 17.36 -12.55
C GLU A 62 -16.37 15.91 -12.93
N LYS A 63 -15.80 15.40 -14.02
CA LYS A 63 -15.95 13.99 -14.41
C LYS A 63 -15.34 13.02 -13.39
N LEU A 64 -14.20 13.37 -12.82
CA LEU A 64 -13.57 12.57 -11.77
C LEU A 64 -14.40 12.56 -10.48
N ILE A 65 -14.94 13.72 -10.09
CA ILE A 65 -15.84 13.84 -8.92
C ILE A 65 -17.09 12.98 -9.14
N ALA A 66 -17.77 13.11 -10.28
CA ALA A 66 -18.96 12.31 -10.58
C ALA A 66 -18.67 10.79 -10.58
N LYS A 67 -17.48 10.39 -11.08
CA LYS A 67 -17.04 8.98 -11.03
C LYS A 67 -16.77 8.50 -9.60
N ALA A 68 -16.20 9.35 -8.76
CA ALA A 68 -15.98 9.06 -7.35
C ALA A 68 -17.29 8.94 -6.56
N GLU A 69 -18.23 9.85 -6.79
CA GLU A 69 -19.57 9.81 -6.18
C GLU A 69 -20.38 8.56 -6.58
N ALA A 70 -20.29 8.15 -7.86
CA ALA A 70 -20.88 6.90 -8.31
C ALA A 70 -20.26 5.67 -7.64
N LYS A 71 -18.92 5.68 -7.44
CA LYS A 71 -18.20 4.61 -6.74
C LYS A 71 -18.62 4.53 -5.26
N ILE A 72 -18.73 5.68 -4.59
CA ILE A 72 -19.19 5.77 -3.19
C ILE A 72 -20.65 5.28 -3.06
N LYS A 73 -21.53 5.66 -3.99
CA LYS A 73 -22.93 5.19 -4.01
C LYS A 73 -23.01 3.66 -4.16
N ASN A 74 -22.19 3.08 -5.04
CA ASN A 74 -22.13 1.63 -5.24
C ASN A 74 -21.57 0.91 -3.98
N GLN A 75 -20.57 1.46 -3.32
CA GLN A 75 -20.03 0.92 -2.08
C GLN A 75 -21.05 0.98 -0.94
N LYS A 76 -21.80 2.10 -0.82
CA LYS A 76 -22.90 2.22 0.17
C LYS A 76 -24.02 1.19 -0.08
N ASN A 77 -24.36 0.93 -1.35
CA ASN A 77 -25.34 -0.09 -1.69
C ASN A 77 -24.84 -1.51 -1.41
N SER A 78 -23.56 -1.80 -1.70
CA SER A 78 -22.91 -3.07 -1.36
C SER A 78 -22.90 -3.29 0.14
N LEU A 79 -22.53 -2.28 0.93
CA LEU A 79 -22.54 -2.33 2.39
C LEU A 79 -23.96 -2.57 2.95
N LYS A 80 -24.97 -1.92 2.38
CA LYS A 80 -26.39 -2.13 2.76
C LYS A 80 -26.82 -3.55 2.47
N ASN A 81 -26.42 -4.13 1.33
CA ASN A 81 -26.76 -5.50 0.95
C ASN A 81 -26.02 -6.51 1.85
N SER A 82 -24.77 -6.25 2.21
CA SER A 82 -24.01 -7.09 3.15
C SER A 82 -24.59 -7.04 4.56
N LYS A 83 -25.02 -5.85 5.02
CA LYS A 83 -25.74 -5.71 6.31
C LYS A 83 -27.08 -6.45 6.31
N ALA A 84 -27.83 -6.43 5.20
CA ALA A 84 -29.08 -7.16 5.05
C ALA A 84 -28.89 -8.70 4.98
N ALA A 85 -27.78 -9.15 4.39
CA ALA A 85 -27.38 -10.56 4.36
C ALA A 85 -26.95 -11.06 5.77
N LEU A 86 -26.21 -10.27 6.51
CA LEU A 86 -25.83 -10.52 7.90
C LEU A 86 -27.07 -10.62 8.81
N ALA A 87 -28.03 -9.71 8.66
CA ALA A 87 -29.28 -9.76 9.42
C ALA A 87 -30.17 -10.99 9.11
N LYS A 88 -30.01 -11.59 7.92
CA LYS A 88 -30.70 -12.85 7.57
C LYS A 88 -30.00 -14.08 8.14
N LEU A 89 -28.68 -14.04 8.34
CA LEU A 89 -27.92 -15.11 8.99
C LEU A 89 -28.16 -15.16 10.51
N ASP A 90 -28.41 -14.01 11.14
CA ASP A 90 -28.71 -13.92 12.58
C ASP A 90 -30.06 -14.61 13.00
N ASN A 91 -30.91 -14.93 12.04
CA ASN A 91 -32.21 -15.58 12.32
C ASN A 91 -32.18 -17.12 12.23
N THR A 92 -31.05 -17.77 11.93
CA THR A 92 -31.03 -19.21 11.65
C THR A 92 -30.12 -20.06 12.54
N GLU A 93 -29.31 -19.50 13.43
CA GLU A 93 -28.46 -20.31 14.28
C GLU A 93 -28.39 -19.83 15.74
N LYS A 94 -29.06 -20.55 16.61
CA LYS A 94 -28.68 -20.67 18.02
C LYS A 94 -27.38 -21.47 18.07
N VAL A 95 -26.24 -20.81 18.12
CA VAL A 95 -24.97 -21.44 18.43
C VAL A 95 -24.36 -20.76 19.65
N SER A 96 -24.12 -21.55 20.64
CA SER A 96 -23.36 -21.28 21.84
C SER A 96 -21.90 -20.95 21.48
N GLU A 97 -21.35 -19.92 22.17
CA GLU A 97 -19.93 -19.64 22.39
C GLU A 97 -19.12 -19.06 21.22
N GLY A 98 -18.75 -17.79 21.37
CA GLY A 98 -17.76 -17.10 20.55
C GLY A 98 -18.30 -15.99 19.63
N LYS A 99 -19.17 -15.11 20.11
CA LYS A 99 -19.60 -13.93 19.34
C LYS A 99 -18.44 -12.95 19.18
N ILE A 100 -18.01 -12.71 17.94
CA ILE A 100 -17.22 -11.54 17.60
C ILE A 100 -18.12 -10.32 17.81
N ILE A 101 -17.79 -9.49 18.78
CA ILE A 101 -18.51 -8.26 19.09
C ILE A 101 -17.98 -7.18 18.14
N THR A 102 -18.79 -6.71 17.19
CA THR A 102 -18.48 -5.56 16.33
C THR A 102 -19.00 -4.27 16.99
N GLU A 103 -18.42 -3.11 16.65
CA GLU A 103 -18.80 -1.80 17.24
C GLU A 103 -20.30 -1.51 17.10
N ASP A 104 -20.92 -1.86 15.99
CA ASP A 104 -22.36 -1.69 15.76
C ASP A 104 -23.25 -2.49 16.72
N ASN A 105 -22.70 -3.60 17.29
CA ASN A 105 -23.40 -4.42 18.28
C ASN A 105 -23.23 -3.89 19.72
N ILE A 106 -22.16 -3.15 20.00
CA ILE A 106 -21.84 -2.62 21.32
C ILE A 106 -22.78 -1.47 21.69
N GLU A 107 -23.13 -0.60 20.72
CA GLU A 107 -24.02 0.55 21.01
C GLU A 107 -25.40 0.13 21.50
N ASN A 108 -25.90 -1.03 21.11
CA ASN A 108 -27.22 -1.55 21.48
C ASN A 108 -27.21 -2.50 22.68
N LEU A 109 -26.05 -2.77 23.30
CA LEU A 109 -25.96 -3.63 24.48
C LEU A 109 -26.30 -2.85 25.75
N PRO A 110 -26.91 -3.50 26.77
CA PRO A 110 -27.09 -2.90 28.09
C PRO A 110 -25.78 -2.43 28.69
N LYS A 111 -25.81 -1.28 29.38
CA LYS A 111 -24.60 -0.59 29.89
C LYS A 111 -23.66 -1.52 30.68
N LYS A 112 -24.22 -2.42 31.50
CA LYS A 112 -23.44 -3.40 32.26
C LYS A 112 -22.69 -4.42 31.39
N ILE A 113 -23.30 -4.86 30.28
CA ILE A 113 -22.66 -5.78 29.33
C ILE A 113 -21.58 -5.03 28.49
N LYS A 114 -21.78 -3.73 28.20
CA LYS A 114 -20.76 -2.89 27.59
C LYS A 114 -19.53 -2.78 28.47
N GLU A 115 -19.69 -2.46 29.73
CA GLU A 115 -18.59 -2.34 30.69
C GLU A 115 -17.83 -3.67 30.83
N GLU A 116 -18.51 -4.81 30.97
CA GLU A 116 -17.91 -6.15 31.03
C GLU A 116 -17.22 -6.55 29.71
N ALA A 117 -17.76 -6.15 28.54
CA ALA A 117 -17.14 -6.42 27.24
C ALA A 117 -15.86 -5.59 27.04
N PHE A 118 -15.82 -4.35 27.52
CA PHE A 118 -14.62 -3.51 27.46
C PHE A 118 -13.54 -3.95 28.44
N GLU A 119 -13.90 -4.45 29.62
CA GLU A 119 -12.94 -4.98 30.61
C GLU A 119 -12.18 -6.21 30.10
N ASN A 120 -12.74 -6.97 29.15
CA ASN A 120 -12.15 -8.17 28.58
C ASN A 120 -11.42 -7.97 27.25
N VAL A 121 -11.35 -6.73 26.72
CA VAL A 121 -10.57 -6.42 25.50
C VAL A 121 -9.09 -6.39 25.82
N ILE A 122 -8.36 -7.39 25.35
CA ILE A 122 -6.90 -7.52 25.56
C ILE A 122 -6.11 -6.63 24.58
N PHE A 123 -6.63 -6.45 23.38
CA PHE A 123 -6.04 -5.62 22.32
C PHE A 123 -7.12 -4.94 21.51
N ARG A 124 -6.95 -3.66 21.28
CA ARG A 124 -7.71 -2.87 20.31
C ARG A 124 -6.75 -2.24 19.31
N PRO A 125 -6.93 -2.45 18.01
CA PRO A 125 -6.11 -1.77 17.01
C PRO A 125 -6.37 -0.25 17.04
N ASN A 126 -5.36 0.52 16.68
CA ASN A 126 -5.54 1.93 16.39
C ASN A 126 -6.40 2.08 15.12
N ASP A 127 -7.25 3.09 15.11
CA ASP A 127 -8.08 3.40 13.94
C ASP A 127 -7.21 3.76 12.73
N GLY A 128 -7.69 3.43 11.52
CA GLY A 128 -6.98 3.67 10.27
C GLY A 128 -6.00 2.56 9.90
N PRO A 129 -4.71 2.85 9.57
CA PRO A 129 -3.80 1.90 8.92
C PRO A 129 -3.58 0.58 9.68
N GLN A 130 -3.57 0.60 11.01
CA GLN A 130 -3.41 -0.63 11.79
C GLN A 130 -4.66 -1.52 11.68
N THR A 131 -5.85 -0.93 11.74
CA THR A 131 -7.11 -1.63 11.52
C THR A 131 -7.21 -2.14 10.08
N ASP A 132 -6.82 -1.33 9.09
CA ASP A 132 -6.82 -1.72 7.67
C ASP A 132 -5.89 -2.90 7.41
N PHE A 133 -4.71 -2.93 8.05
CA PHE A 133 -3.78 -4.06 7.94
C PHE A 133 -4.37 -5.35 8.52
N LEU A 134 -4.95 -5.28 9.70
CA LEU A 134 -5.57 -6.43 10.35
C LEU A 134 -6.83 -6.92 9.61
N ALA A 135 -7.52 -6.03 8.90
CA ALA A 135 -8.72 -6.36 8.12
C ALA A 135 -8.43 -6.73 6.64
N ALA A 136 -7.18 -6.60 6.19
CA ALA A 136 -6.80 -6.76 4.79
C ALA A 136 -7.06 -8.19 4.29
N PRO A 137 -7.83 -8.37 3.20
CA PRO A 137 -8.15 -9.68 2.63
C PRO A 137 -7.09 -10.20 1.66
N GLU A 138 -6.13 -9.35 1.27
CA GLU A 138 -5.11 -9.69 0.29
C GLU A 138 -4.14 -10.75 0.82
N THR A 139 -3.60 -11.55 -0.08
CA THR A 139 -2.69 -12.66 0.26
C THR A 139 -1.36 -12.17 0.82
N ASP A 140 -0.86 -11.03 0.36
CA ASP A 140 0.49 -10.54 0.67
C ASP A 140 0.43 -9.01 0.91
N VAL A 141 0.53 -8.56 2.16
CA VAL A 141 0.33 -7.15 2.55
C VAL A 141 1.55 -6.60 3.25
N LEU A 142 2.00 -5.42 2.78
CA LEU A 142 3.00 -4.60 3.44
C LEU A 142 2.33 -3.50 4.27
N TYR A 143 2.60 -3.48 5.57
CA TYR A 143 2.33 -2.34 6.46
C TYR A 143 3.64 -1.60 6.68
N GLY A 144 3.87 -0.53 5.92
CA GLY A 144 5.17 0.11 5.81
C GLY A 144 5.10 1.63 5.86
N GLY A 145 6.21 2.27 6.29
CA GLY A 145 6.32 3.73 6.37
C GLY A 145 7.02 4.19 7.64
N ALA A 146 6.55 5.30 8.23
CA ALA A 146 7.19 5.93 9.38
C ALA A 146 7.34 5.00 10.59
N ALA A 147 8.33 5.27 11.42
CA ALA A 147 8.49 4.60 12.70
C ALA A 147 7.35 4.97 13.67
N GLY A 148 7.08 4.11 14.63
CA GLY A 148 6.09 4.38 15.67
C GLY A 148 4.63 4.10 15.30
N GLY A 149 4.30 3.76 14.04
CA GLY A 149 2.92 3.52 13.57
C GLY A 149 2.26 2.23 14.07
N GLY A 150 2.79 1.52 15.07
CA GLY A 150 2.17 0.33 15.65
C GLY A 150 2.36 -0.97 14.85
N LYS A 151 3.26 -0.99 13.85
CA LYS A 151 3.48 -2.10 12.91
C LYS A 151 3.81 -3.43 13.60
N SER A 152 4.79 -3.46 14.49
CA SER A 152 5.22 -4.69 15.18
C SER A 152 4.16 -5.27 16.11
N TYR A 153 3.29 -4.40 16.67
CA TYR A 153 2.15 -4.86 17.46
C TYR A 153 1.09 -5.55 16.57
N ALA A 154 0.79 -4.96 15.42
CA ALA A 154 -0.12 -5.58 14.45
C ALA A 154 0.42 -6.94 13.97
N MET A 155 1.74 -7.06 13.77
CA MET A 155 2.42 -8.31 13.41
C MET A 155 2.25 -9.41 14.47
N LEU A 156 2.18 -9.05 15.75
CA LEU A 156 1.93 -10.00 16.84
C LEU A 156 0.47 -10.42 16.95
N VAL A 157 -0.46 -9.55 16.58
CA VAL A 157 -1.91 -9.78 16.75
C VAL A 157 -2.51 -10.51 15.56
N ASP A 158 -2.13 -10.18 14.33
CA ASP A 158 -2.74 -10.74 13.12
C ASP A 158 -2.72 -12.28 13.06
N PRO A 159 -1.63 -12.99 13.42
CA PRO A 159 -1.62 -14.46 13.42
C PRO A 159 -2.54 -15.09 14.45
N LEU A 160 -3.03 -14.34 15.44
CA LEU A 160 -3.95 -14.88 16.44
C LEU A 160 -5.35 -15.13 15.88
N ARG A 161 -5.69 -14.59 14.72
CA ARG A 161 -6.99 -14.76 14.04
C ARG A 161 -7.47 -16.20 13.99
N PHE A 162 -6.56 -17.14 13.75
CA PHE A 162 -6.85 -18.57 13.67
C PHE A 162 -6.27 -19.39 14.83
N ALA A 163 -5.86 -18.74 15.94
CA ALA A 163 -5.29 -19.43 17.10
C ALA A 163 -6.26 -20.41 17.80
N HIS A 164 -7.55 -20.31 17.51
CA HIS A 164 -8.58 -21.25 17.97
C HIS A 164 -8.65 -22.56 17.14
N ARG A 165 -7.94 -22.65 16.00
CA ARG A 165 -7.97 -23.79 15.07
C ARG A 165 -6.70 -24.63 15.19
N SER A 166 -6.84 -25.91 15.47
CA SER A 166 -5.69 -26.82 15.71
C SER A 166 -4.72 -26.96 14.54
N ALA A 167 -5.18 -26.77 13.30
CA ALA A 167 -4.36 -26.84 12.09
C ALA A 167 -3.55 -25.54 11.83
N HIS A 168 -3.83 -24.45 12.57
CA HIS A 168 -3.13 -23.19 12.37
C HIS A 168 -1.65 -23.29 12.75
N ARG A 169 -0.82 -22.84 11.83
CA ARG A 169 0.66 -22.75 11.98
C ARG A 169 1.10 -21.38 11.50
N ALA A 170 1.57 -20.56 12.41
CA ALA A 170 2.07 -19.22 12.11
C ALA A 170 3.58 -19.16 12.30
N LEU A 171 4.25 -18.34 11.48
CA LEU A 171 5.68 -18.07 11.54
C LEU A 171 5.91 -16.57 11.52
N ILE A 172 6.51 -16.03 12.57
CA ILE A 172 7.00 -14.64 12.62
C ILE A 172 8.51 -14.64 12.42
N LEU A 173 8.99 -13.83 11.49
CA LEU A 173 10.39 -13.73 11.14
C LEU A 173 10.93 -12.32 11.35
N ARG A 174 12.20 -12.24 11.71
CA ARG A 174 13.09 -11.08 11.62
C ARG A 174 14.44 -11.48 11.05
N ARG A 175 15.34 -10.52 10.85
CA ARG A 175 16.69 -10.81 10.34
C ARG A 175 17.52 -11.60 11.33
N SER A 176 17.46 -11.26 12.61
CA SER A 176 18.33 -11.87 13.62
C SER A 176 17.57 -12.22 14.91
N MET A 177 18.15 -13.16 15.67
CA MET A 177 17.59 -13.57 16.97
C MET A 177 17.55 -12.43 18.00
N PRO A 178 18.55 -11.52 18.11
CA PRO A 178 18.45 -10.37 19.00
C PRO A 178 17.27 -9.45 18.68
N GLU A 179 16.94 -9.24 17.40
CA GLU A 179 15.82 -8.41 17.00
C GLU A 179 14.46 -9.01 17.38
N LEU A 180 14.34 -10.32 17.49
CA LEU A 180 13.12 -11.00 17.91
C LEU A 180 12.78 -10.84 19.39
N ARG A 181 13.75 -10.44 20.25
CA ARG A 181 13.53 -10.37 21.71
C ARG A 181 12.32 -9.52 22.08
N GLU A 182 12.25 -8.32 21.54
CA GLU A 182 11.15 -7.40 21.82
C GLU A 182 9.80 -8.00 21.44
N LEU A 183 9.71 -8.65 20.27
CA LEU A 183 8.47 -9.30 19.82
C LEU A 183 8.09 -10.48 20.75
N ILE A 184 9.07 -11.28 21.14
CA ILE A 184 8.86 -12.40 22.07
C ILE A 184 8.39 -11.89 23.43
N ASP A 185 9.02 -10.86 23.97
CA ASP A 185 8.65 -10.29 25.27
C ASP A 185 7.25 -9.69 25.25
N LYS A 186 6.91 -8.93 24.21
CA LYS A 186 5.52 -8.43 24.00
C LYS A 186 4.51 -9.58 23.85
N SER A 187 4.88 -10.66 23.17
CA SER A 187 4.00 -11.83 23.03
C SER A 187 3.75 -12.52 24.40
N ARG A 188 4.75 -12.53 25.31
CA ARG A 188 4.58 -13.05 26.65
C ARG A 188 3.63 -12.24 27.52
N GLU A 189 3.54 -10.95 27.27
CA GLU A 189 2.58 -10.07 27.96
C GLU A 189 1.17 -10.22 27.39
N LEU A 190 1.04 -10.41 26.09
CA LEU A 190 -0.23 -10.38 25.35
C LEU A 190 -0.93 -11.76 25.31
N TYR A 191 -0.19 -12.81 24.86
CA TYR A 191 -0.82 -14.07 24.51
C TYR A 191 -1.43 -14.83 25.69
N PRO A 192 -0.82 -14.88 26.90
CA PRO A 192 -1.45 -15.54 28.05
C PRO A 192 -2.74 -14.87 28.50
N LYS A 193 -2.90 -13.55 28.27
CA LYS A 193 -4.12 -12.81 28.58
C LYS A 193 -5.22 -13.15 27.57
N ALA A 194 -4.87 -13.18 26.27
CA ALA A 194 -5.80 -13.46 25.19
C ALA A 194 -6.20 -14.95 25.10
N PHE A 195 -5.27 -15.85 25.43
CA PHE A 195 -5.45 -17.30 25.36
C PHE A 195 -4.95 -17.98 26.65
N PRO A 196 -5.72 -17.94 27.74
CA PRO A 196 -5.34 -18.59 28.98
C PRO A 196 -5.01 -20.07 28.74
N GLY A 197 -3.86 -20.52 29.26
CA GLY A 197 -3.35 -21.87 29.06
C GLY A 197 -2.44 -22.07 27.86
N CYS A 198 -2.17 -21.04 27.05
CA CYS A 198 -1.09 -21.11 26.05
C CYS A 198 0.27 -21.28 26.72
N ARG A 199 1.22 -21.91 26.03
CA ARG A 199 2.55 -22.24 26.55
C ARG A 199 3.63 -21.85 25.57
N PHE A 200 4.67 -21.17 26.04
CA PHE A 200 5.84 -20.83 25.26
C PHE A 200 6.99 -21.82 25.55
N ARG A 201 7.58 -22.37 24.49
CA ARG A 201 8.77 -23.21 24.58
C ARG A 201 10.00 -22.37 24.25
N GLU A 202 10.85 -22.13 25.24
CA GLU A 202 11.97 -21.21 25.16
C GLU A 202 13.05 -21.63 24.16
N VAL A 203 13.30 -22.91 24.01
CA VAL A 203 14.35 -23.43 23.12
C VAL A 203 13.92 -23.31 21.67
N GLU A 204 12.73 -23.81 21.37
CA GLU A 204 12.17 -23.83 20.02
C GLU A 204 11.57 -22.48 19.58
N LYS A 205 11.36 -21.54 20.55
CA LYS A 205 10.68 -20.26 20.32
C LYS A 205 9.26 -20.42 19.77
N ILE A 206 8.50 -21.38 20.29
CA ILE A 206 7.17 -21.73 19.80
C ILE A 206 6.12 -21.54 20.90
N TRP A 207 5.09 -20.75 20.59
CA TRP A 207 3.84 -20.75 21.31
C TRP A 207 2.98 -21.95 20.89
N THR A 208 2.37 -22.60 21.86
CA THR A 208 1.32 -23.60 21.66
C THR A 208 0.04 -23.12 22.35
N PHE A 209 -1.02 -22.93 21.58
CA PHE A 209 -2.32 -22.49 22.07
C PHE A 209 -3.16 -23.67 22.56
N PRO A 210 -4.22 -23.45 23.38
CA PRO A 210 -5.09 -24.51 23.89
C PRO A 210 -5.73 -25.35 22.79
N SER A 211 -6.01 -24.78 21.64
CA SER A 211 -6.53 -25.48 20.45
C SER A 211 -5.55 -26.48 19.82
N GLY A 212 -4.24 -26.37 20.12
CA GLY A 212 -3.15 -27.04 19.42
C GLY A 212 -2.54 -26.23 18.27
N ALA A 213 -3.03 -25.02 17.99
CA ALA A 213 -2.37 -24.09 17.10
C ALA A 213 -0.96 -23.75 17.58
N LYS A 214 -0.07 -23.41 16.65
CA LYS A 214 1.32 -23.04 16.99
C LYS A 214 1.71 -21.75 16.29
N LEU A 215 2.50 -20.93 16.98
CA LEU A 215 3.18 -19.76 16.44
C LEU A 215 4.66 -19.85 16.77
N GLU A 216 5.48 -19.84 15.75
CA GLU A 216 6.94 -19.94 15.81
C GLU A 216 7.56 -18.59 15.55
N PHE A 217 8.62 -18.24 16.31
CA PHE A 217 9.52 -17.14 16.04
C PHE A 217 10.80 -17.67 15.41
N GLY A 218 11.14 -17.14 14.25
CA GLY A 218 12.33 -17.53 13.50
C GLY A 218 13.11 -16.34 12.94
N PHE A 219 14.25 -16.59 12.34
CA PHE A 219 15.08 -15.53 11.77
C PHE A 219 15.79 -15.99 10.50
N LEU A 220 16.14 -15.01 9.64
CA LEU A 220 16.90 -15.21 8.40
C LEU A 220 18.02 -14.19 8.33
N GLU A 221 19.23 -14.58 8.70
CA GLU A 221 20.43 -13.75 8.57
C GLU A 221 20.93 -13.69 7.12
N ARG A 222 20.76 -14.82 6.41
CA ARG A 222 21.15 -15.00 5.00
C ARG A 222 19.99 -15.64 4.22
N ASP A 223 19.96 -15.43 2.92
CA ASP A 223 18.95 -16.05 2.07
C ASP A 223 18.91 -17.58 2.19
N ALA A 224 20.08 -18.23 2.35
CA ALA A 224 20.15 -19.67 2.53
C ALA A 224 19.47 -20.20 3.82
N ASP A 225 19.25 -19.36 4.81
CA ASP A 225 18.58 -19.75 6.06
C ASP A 225 17.13 -20.14 5.84
N VAL A 226 16.53 -19.69 4.74
CA VAL A 226 15.15 -20.03 4.38
C VAL A 226 14.94 -21.54 4.21
N TYR A 227 15.99 -22.29 3.86
CA TYR A 227 15.94 -23.76 3.73
C TYR A 227 15.68 -24.49 5.05
N ARG A 228 15.86 -23.85 6.22
CA ARG A 228 15.44 -24.39 7.55
C ARG A 228 13.92 -24.67 7.58
N TYR A 229 13.14 -23.95 6.77
CA TYR A 229 11.69 -24.10 6.67
C TYR A 229 11.27 -25.04 5.55
N GLN A 230 12.22 -25.73 4.92
CA GLN A 230 11.95 -26.75 3.92
C GLN A 230 11.13 -27.89 4.53
N GLY A 231 10.06 -28.32 3.83
CA GLY A 231 9.17 -29.36 4.31
C GLY A 231 8.09 -28.88 5.30
N GLN A 232 8.19 -27.67 5.85
CA GLN A 232 7.18 -27.08 6.73
C GLN A 232 5.96 -26.59 5.93
N ALA A 233 4.84 -26.41 6.65
CA ALA A 233 3.62 -25.84 6.11
C ALA A 233 3.09 -24.81 7.11
N TYR A 234 2.80 -23.62 6.63
CA TYR A 234 2.27 -22.53 7.42
C TYR A 234 0.98 -22.00 6.80
N SER A 235 0.04 -21.66 7.65
CA SER A 235 -1.18 -20.96 7.23
C SER A 235 -1.05 -19.44 7.35
N TRP A 236 0.01 -18.97 8.03
CA TRP A 236 0.36 -17.57 8.14
C TRP A 236 1.88 -17.40 8.26
N ILE A 237 2.42 -16.46 7.50
CA ILE A 237 3.85 -16.11 7.58
C ILE A 237 3.95 -14.59 7.65
N GLY A 238 4.68 -14.09 8.66
CA GLY A 238 4.96 -12.68 8.83
C GLY A 238 6.45 -12.40 8.87
N PHE A 239 6.90 -11.32 8.22
CA PHE A 239 8.25 -10.82 8.33
C PHE A 239 8.23 -9.38 8.84
N ASP A 240 8.68 -9.16 10.05
CA ASP A 240 8.81 -7.83 10.63
C ASP A 240 10.16 -7.21 10.22
N GLU A 241 10.12 -5.98 9.71
CA GLU A 241 11.26 -5.27 9.09
C GLU A 241 11.82 -5.98 7.85
N ILE A 242 10.94 -6.27 6.86
CA ILE A 242 11.30 -7.05 5.66
C ILE A 242 12.38 -6.38 4.80
N THR A 243 12.58 -5.08 4.90
CA THR A 243 13.67 -4.35 4.22
C THR A 243 15.07 -4.76 4.71
N HIS A 244 15.16 -5.53 5.80
CA HIS A 244 16.41 -6.15 6.22
C HIS A 244 16.81 -7.38 5.39
N LEU A 245 15.92 -7.96 4.60
CA LEU A 245 16.25 -9.01 3.61
C LEU A 245 16.86 -8.38 2.37
N ASN A 246 18.06 -8.83 2.01
CA ASN A 246 18.80 -8.28 0.87
C ASN A 246 18.07 -8.53 -0.47
N THR A 247 17.43 -9.68 -0.62
CA THR A 247 16.77 -10.09 -1.85
C THR A 247 15.35 -10.59 -1.60
N GLU A 248 14.54 -10.55 -2.64
CA GLU A 248 13.18 -11.08 -2.66
C GLU A 248 13.10 -12.61 -2.59
N PHE A 249 14.22 -13.30 -2.81
CA PHE A 249 14.28 -14.76 -2.94
C PHE A 249 13.68 -15.48 -1.72
N SER A 250 14.13 -15.11 -0.51
CA SER A 250 13.67 -15.76 0.74
C SER A 250 12.16 -15.59 0.94
N TRP A 251 11.61 -14.41 0.62
CA TRP A 251 10.20 -14.13 0.73
C TRP A 251 9.37 -14.96 -0.26
N ASN A 252 9.81 -15.05 -1.51
CA ASN A 252 9.16 -15.88 -2.53
C ASN A 252 9.26 -17.38 -2.20
N TYR A 253 10.39 -17.83 -1.63
CA TYR A 253 10.52 -19.22 -1.17
C TYR A 253 9.53 -19.53 -0.04
N LEU A 254 9.37 -18.65 0.93
CA LEU A 254 8.42 -18.80 2.03
C LEU A 254 6.97 -18.82 1.54
N ALA A 255 6.62 -18.06 0.51
CA ALA A 255 5.30 -18.11 -0.10
C ALA A 255 4.93 -19.52 -0.56
N SER A 256 5.91 -20.31 -1.01
CA SER A 256 5.69 -21.73 -1.38
C SER A 256 5.40 -22.66 -0.19
N ARG A 257 5.57 -22.16 1.03
CA ARG A 257 5.24 -22.87 2.28
C ARG A 257 3.84 -22.58 2.78
N LEU A 258 3.14 -21.61 2.18
CA LEU A 258 1.75 -21.27 2.53
C LEU A 258 0.80 -22.38 2.10
N ARG A 259 0.39 -23.17 3.06
CA ARG A 259 -0.58 -24.26 2.86
C ARG A 259 -1.17 -24.70 4.19
N THR A 260 -2.39 -25.17 4.17
CA THR A 260 -3.09 -25.76 5.33
C THR A 260 -3.99 -26.90 4.89
N THR A 261 -4.32 -27.78 5.80
CA THR A 261 -5.33 -28.83 5.62
C THR A 261 -6.72 -28.41 6.08
N ASP A 262 -6.84 -27.25 6.74
CA ASP A 262 -8.10 -26.70 7.20
C ASP A 262 -8.73 -25.82 6.11
N PRO A 263 -9.88 -26.20 5.54
CA PRO A 263 -10.51 -25.46 4.43
C PRO A 263 -11.04 -24.08 4.84
N GLU A 264 -11.20 -23.83 6.14
CA GLU A 264 -11.68 -22.52 6.63
C GLU A 264 -10.53 -21.54 6.91
N ILE A 265 -9.30 -21.95 6.70
CA ILE A 265 -8.13 -21.06 6.79
C ILE A 265 -7.62 -20.78 5.38
N THR A 266 -7.74 -19.57 4.91
CA THR A 266 -7.02 -19.11 3.72
C THR A 266 -5.61 -18.68 4.12
N PRO A 267 -4.56 -19.37 3.63
CA PRO A 267 -3.18 -19.00 3.97
C PRO A 267 -2.79 -17.63 3.39
N TYR A 268 -2.05 -16.82 4.15
CA TYR A 268 -1.63 -15.48 3.73
C TYR A 268 -0.34 -15.03 4.39
N MET A 269 0.25 -13.96 3.84
CA MET A 269 1.50 -13.35 4.27
C MET A 269 1.30 -11.92 4.72
N ARG A 270 2.12 -11.50 5.66
CA ARG A 270 2.16 -10.13 6.18
C ARG A 270 3.60 -9.68 6.34
N CYS A 271 3.89 -8.46 5.98
CA CYS A 271 5.19 -7.89 6.28
C CYS A 271 5.08 -6.45 6.75
N THR A 272 6.06 -6.04 7.53
CA THR A 272 6.21 -4.66 7.97
C THR A 272 7.57 -4.12 7.53
N ALA A 273 7.68 -2.83 7.37
CA ALA A 273 8.96 -2.18 7.10
C ALA A 273 8.95 -0.68 7.43
N ASN A 274 10.13 -0.17 7.73
CA ASN A 274 10.45 1.23 7.51
C ASN A 274 11.16 1.36 6.16
N PRO A 275 11.07 2.51 5.46
CA PRO A 275 11.94 2.80 4.33
C PRO A 275 13.40 2.73 4.72
N GLY A 276 14.26 2.35 3.78
CA GLY A 276 15.70 2.14 4.04
C GLY A 276 16.05 0.67 4.26
N GLY A 277 17.36 0.41 4.46
CA GLY A 277 17.90 -0.94 4.55
C GLY A 277 18.20 -1.58 3.19
N ALA A 278 18.93 -2.71 3.22
CA ALA A 278 19.46 -3.36 2.02
C ALA A 278 18.37 -3.85 1.04
N GLY A 279 17.19 -4.19 1.55
CA GLY A 279 16.06 -4.68 0.76
C GLY A 279 15.08 -3.61 0.32
N ALA A 280 15.29 -2.34 0.64
CA ALA A 280 14.33 -1.27 0.36
C ALA A 280 13.90 -1.21 -1.12
N THR A 281 14.86 -1.39 -2.03
CA THR A 281 14.62 -1.34 -3.47
C THR A 281 13.63 -2.41 -3.95
N TRP A 282 13.83 -3.67 -3.56
CA TRP A 282 12.93 -4.73 -4.01
C TRP A 282 11.57 -4.65 -3.30
N VAL A 283 11.53 -4.26 -2.02
CA VAL A 283 10.28 -4.04 -1.27
C VAL A 283 9.46 -2.93 -1.91
N LYS A 284 10.09 -1.79 -2.24
CA LYS A 284 9.45 -0.68 -2.94
C LYS A 284 8.89 -1.13 -4.30
N LYS A 285 9.70 -1.84 -5.11
CA LYS A 285 9.28 -2.37 -6.41
C LYS A 285 8.10 -3.34 -6.29
N ARG A 286 8.06 -4.18 -5.24
CA ARG A 286 7.03 -5.20 -5.05
C ARG A 286 5.70 -4.64 -4.58
N TYR A 287 5.70 -3.64 -3.67
CA TYR A 287 4.50 -3.20 -2.96
C TYR A 287 4.14 -1.74 -3.19
N VAL A 288 5.13 -0.83 -3.26
CA VAL A 288 4.89 0.62 -3.24
C VAL A 288 4.65 1.16 -4.64
N ASN A 289 5.51 0.80 -5.60
CA ASN A 289 5.44 1.33 -6.97
C ASN A 289 4.25 0.83 -7.80
N PRO A 290 3.72 -0.42 -7.61
CA PRO A 290 2.74 -0.98 -8.53
C PRO A 290 1.35 -0.34 -8.46
N SER A 291 0.97 0.24 -7.31
CA SER A 291 -0.36 0.82 -7.10
C SER A 291 -0.31 1.97 -6.10
N SER A 292 -1.35 2.80 -6.08
CA SER A 292 -1.51 3.82 -5.06
C SER A 292 -1.63 3.20 -3.66
N PRO A 293 -1.20 3.89 -2.61
CA PRO A 293 -1.37 3.42 -1.23
C PRO A 293 -2.82 3.02 -0.94
N ASN A 294 -3.00 1.95 -0.18
CA ASN A 294 -4.30 1.37 0.18
C ASN A 294 -5.11 0.78 -0.98
N GLU A 295 -4.58 0.72 -2.19
CA GLU A 295 -5.21 0.03 -3.31
C GLU A 295 -4.69 -1.41 -3.45
N SER A 296 -5.63 -2.35 -3.64
CA SER A 296 -5.32 -3.75 -3.91
C SER A 296 -4.91 -3.95 -5.37
N PHE A 297 -3.88 -4.74 -5.62
CA PHE A 297 -3.44 -5.09 -6.96
C PHE A 297 -3.01 -6.56 -7.04
N VAL A 298 -2.88 -7.09 -8.25
CA VAL A 298 -2.41 -8.46 -8.50
C VAL A 298 -0.98 -8.39 -9.01
N GLY A 299 -0.07 -9.07 -8.32
CA GLY A 299 1.32 -9.20 -8.75
C GLY A 299 1.50 -10.12 -9.96
N ALA A 300 2.70 -10.12 -10.55
CA ALA A 300 3.04 -10.99 -11.69
C ALA A 300 2.93 -12.48 -11.37
N ASP A 301 3.01 -12.86 -10.11
CA ASP A 301 2.83 -14.22 -9.59
C ASP A 301 1.37 -14.60 -9.33
N GLY A 302 0.42 -13.70 -9.62
CA GLY A 302 -1.02 -13.91 -9.42
C GLY A 302 -1.50 -13.67 -7.99
N LEU A 303 -0.63 -13.34 -7.04
CA LEU A 303 -1.02 -13.05 -5.67
C LEU A 303 -1.56 -11.62 -5.55
N THR A 304 -2.64 -11.48 -4.75
CA THR A 304 -3.17 -10.16 -4.40
C THR A 304 -2.30 -9.49 -3.36
N ARG A 305 -2.00 -8.20 -3.59
CA ARG A 305 -1.13 -7.38 -2.74
C ARG A 305 -1.75 -6.06 -2.40
N ARG A 306 -1.30 -5.51 -1.27
CA ARG A 306 -1.64 -4.16 -0.84
C ARG A 306 -0.50 -3.54 -0.06
N PHE A 307 -0.24 -2.27 -0.30
CA PHE A 307 0.62 -1.43 0.53
C PHE A 307 -0.25 -0.53 1.41
N ILE A 308 -0.05 -0.61 2.72
CA ILE A 308 -0.72 0.22 3.72
C ILE A 308 0.33 1.12 4.36
N PRO A 309 0.30 2.45 4.13
CA PRO A 309 1.28 3.37 4.69
C PRO A 309 1.05 3.57 6.19
N ALA A 310 2.12 3.52 6.97
CA ALA A 310 2.15 3.83 8.39
C ALA A 310 2.71 5.23 8.62
N ARG A 311 2.09 6.00 9.50
CA ARG A 311 2.56 7.30 9.97
C ARG A 311 2.66 7.31 11.50
N LEU A 312 3.43 8.26 12.04
CA LEU A 312 3.53 8.41 13.49
C LEU A 312 2.19 8.85 14.10
N GLU A 313 1.44 9.71 13.40
CA GLU A 313 0.15 10.24 13.83
C GLU A 313 -0.92 9.15 13.97
N ASP A 314 -0.75 8.02 13.26
CA ASP A 314 -1.67 6.88 13.34
C ASP A 314 -1.57 6.14 14.69
N ASN A 315 -0.58 6.49 15.52
CA ASN A 315 -0.38 5.90 16.84
C ASN A 315 -0.59 6.92 17.96
N PRO A 316 -1.80 6.98 18.54
CA PRO A 316 -2.11 7.98 19.56
C PRO A 316 -1.23 7.87 20.82
N TYR A 317 -0.66 6.71 21.10
CA TYR A 317 0.21 6.49 22.26
C TYR A 317 1.57 7.18 22.14
N LEU A 318 2.08 7.37 20.90
CA LEU A 318 3.38 8.02 20.65
C LEU A 318 3.23 9.45 20.14
N ALA A 319 2.13 9.75 19.46
CA ALA A 319 1.87 11.09 18.93
C ALA A 319 1.49 12.10 20.01
N HIS A 320 0.96 11.64 21.16
CA HIS A 320 0.33 12.49 22.17
C HIS A 320 1.27 13.52 22.80
N ASP A 321 2.55 13.19 23.07
CA ASP A 321 3.46 14.09 23.81
C ASP A 321 4.54 14.76 22.95
N GLY A 322 4.61 14.40 21.66
CA GLY A 322 5.57 14.93 20.70
C GLY A 322 7.04 14.61 20.96
N ARG A 323 7.39 13.95 22.06
CA ARG A 323 8.78 13.63 22.40
C ARG A 323 9.42 12.67 21.40
N TYR A 324 8.67 11.67 20.97
CA TYR A 324 9.16 10.70 20.00
C TYR A 324 9.42 11.37 18.64
N GLU A 325 8.54 12.25 18.21
CA GLU A 325 8.73 13.06 17.00
C GLU A 325 9.98 13.95 17.09
N GLN A 326 10.22 14.60 18.24
CA GLN A 326 11.42 15.40 18.47
C GLN A 326 12.69 14.56 18.37
N MET A 327 12.69 13.32 18.88
CA MET A 327 13.82 12.39 18.75
C MET A 327 14.07 12.00 17.29
N LEU A 328 13.04 11.75 16.51
CA LEU A 328 13.16 11.46 15.08
C LEU A 328 13.65 12.68 14.29
N ASN A 329 13.20 13.89 14.65
CA ASN A 329 13.66 15.14 14.04
C ASN A 329 15.15 15.43 14.29
N ALA A 330 15.73 14.89 15.35
CA ALA A 330 17.16 15.01 15.65
C ALA A 330 18.06 14.07 14.83
N LEU A 331 17.50 13.14 14.08
CA LEU A 331 18.24 12.23 13.22
C LEU A 331 18.85 12.95 12.00
N PRO A 332 19.93 12.41 11.40
CA PRO A 332 20.41 12.84 10.11
C PRO A 332 19.29 12.87 9.05
N ASP A 333 19.37 13.80 8.09
CA ASP A 333 18.27 14.11 7.17
C ASP A 333 17.69 12.88 6.44
N VAL A 334 18.55 11.99 5.94
CA VAL A 334 18.14 10.75 5.27
C VAL A 334 17.31 9.87 6.21
N GLN A 335 17.82 9.61 7.42
CA GLN A 335 17.15 8.77 8.40
C GLN A 335 15.86 9.41 8.91
N ARG A 336 15.86 10.75 9.09
CA ARG A 336 14.66 11.50 9.47
C ARG A 336 13.58 11.34 8.42
N LYS A 337 13.88 11.53 7.15
CA LYS A 337 12.93 11.37 6.04
C LYS A 337 12.42 9.93 5.92
N GLN A 338 13.25 8.94 6.17
CA GLN A 338 12.85 7.53 6.19
C GLN A 338 11.96 7.19 7.37
N LEU A 339 12.35 7.58 8.59
CA LEU A 339 11.71 7.12 9.82
C LEU A 339 10.56 8.01 10.29
N LEU A 340 10.62 9.33 10.03
CA LEU A 340 9.55 10.25 10.39
C LEU A 340 8.54 10.41 9.26
N GLU A 341 9.01 10.65 8.04
CA GLU A 341 8.13 10.93 6.90
C GLU A 341 7.68 9.65 6.18
N GLY A 342 8.34 8.51 6.44
CA GLY A 342 8.05 7.24 5.77
C GLY A 342 8.38 7.26 4.28
N ASN A 343 9.37 8.06 3.88
CA ASN A 343 9.71 8.30 2.47
C ASN A 343 10.50 7.12 1.88
N TRP A 344 9.94 6.49 0.85
CA TRP A 344 10.53 5.35 0.14
C TRP A 344 11.48 5.74 -1.00
N ASP A 345 11.57 7.03 -1.34
CA ASP A 345 12.40 7.51 -2.44
C ASP A 345 13.84 7.81 -2.03
N ILE A 346 14.12 7.82 -0.72
CA ILE A 346 15.41 8.16 -0.15
C ILE A 346 16.17 6.91 0.27
N THR A 347 17.36 6.72 -0.30
CA THR A 347 18.23 5.57 -0.03
C THR A 347 19.48 6.02 0.74
N GLU A 348 19.78 5.33 1.85
CA GLU A 348 21.07 5.48 2.54
C GLU A 348 22.22 5.10 1.62
N GLY A 349 23.25 5.92 1.57
CA GLY A 349 24.42 5.68 0.71
C GLY A 349 24.18 6.03 -0.77
N ALA A 350 23.10 6.73 -1.10
CA ALA A 350 22.94 7.32 -2.43
C ALA A 350 24.11 8.28 -2.70
N ALA A 351 24.79 8.08 -3.83
CA ALA A 351 25.89 8.97 -4.26
C ALA A 351 25.42 10.41 -4.47
N PHE A 352 24.13 10.59 -4.73
CA PHE A 352 23.47 11.87 -4.95
C PHE A 352 22.27 11.97 -4.00
N THR A 353 22.49 12.51 -2.81
CA THR A 353 21.45 12.67 -1.77
C THR A 353 20.42 13.73 -2.14
N GLU A 354 20.78 14.67 -3.02
CA GLU A 354 19.94 15.75 -3.53
C GLU A 354 19.10 15.31 -4.76
N PHE A 355 19.24 14.05 -5.21
CA PHE A 355 18.46 13.57 -6.36
C PHE A 355 16.97 13.51 -6.02
N ASP A 356 16.18 14.27 -6.78
CA ASP A 356 14.74 14.38 -6.66
C ASP A 356 14.09 14.08 -8.01
N LEU A 357 13.12 13.16 -8.04
CA LEU A 357 12.47 12.73 -9.28
C LEU A 357 11.71 13.87 -9.98
N ASP A 358 11.05 14.73 -9.21
CA ASP A 358 10.26 15.83 -9.76
C ASP A 358 11.13 16.95 -10.32
N MET A 359 12.36 17.09 -9.79
CA MET A 359 13.32 18.10 -10.19
C MET A 359 14.28 17.61 -11.27
N HIS A 360 14.79 16.36 -11.15
CA HIS A 360 15.91 15.87 -11.96
C HIS A 360 15.48 14.92 -13.08
N VAL A 361 14.22 14.42 -13.09
CA VAL A 361 13.72 13.59 -14.18
C VAL A 361 12.83 14.41 -15.09
N ILE A 362 13.26 14.55 -16.33
CA ILE A 362 12.56 15.33 -17.36
C ILE A 362 11.82 14.41 -18.33
N ALA A 363 10.83 14.96 -19.03
CA ALA A 363 10.13 14.22 -20.07
C ALA A 363 11.08 13.77 -21.18
N PRO A 364 10.96 12.55 -21.71
CA PRO A 364 11.78 12.07 -22.81
C PRO A 364 11.73 13.01 -24.02
N PHE A 365 12.89 13.27 -24.64
CA PHE A 365 13.02 14.06 -25.84
C PHE A 365 14.12 13.49 -26.75
N GLU A 366 14.14 13.88 -28.02
CA GLU A 366 15.20 13.49 -28.95
C GLU A 366 16.49 14.29 -28.70
N ILE A 367 17.59 13.59 -28.41
CA ILE A 367 18.88 14.22 -28.13
C ILE A 367 19.45 14.79 -29.44
N PRO A 368 19.73 16.12 -29.51
CA PRO A 368 20.28 16.76 -30.70
C PRO A 368 21.58 16.11 -31.16
N ILE A 369 21.75 16.01 -32.46
CA ILE A 369 22.93 15.35 -33.09
C ILE A 369 24.24 16.01 -32.70
N GLY A 370 24.23 17.34 -32.47
CA GLY A 370 25.40 18.13 -32.12
C GLY A 370 25.84 18.06 -30.67
N TRP A 371 25.07 17.37 -29.79
CA TRP A 371 25.47 17.23 -28.39
C TRP A 371 26.55 16.18 -28.21
N GLU A 372 27.54 16.48 -27.37
CA GLU A 372 28.57 15.51 -26.99
C GLU A 372 27.93 14.34 -26.21
N ARG A 373 28.30 13.12 -26.59
CA ARG A 373 27.79 11.91 -25.96
C ARG A 373 28.89 11.23 -25.16
N VAL A 374 28.59 10.92 -23.90
CA VAL A 374 29.50 10.28 -22.97
C VAL A 374 28.95 8.94 -22.50
N LYS A 375 29.84 8.04 -22.09
CA LYS A 375 29.48 6.73 -21.58
C LYS A 375 30.32 6.44 -20.34
N GLY A 376 29.65 6.15 -19.23
CA GLY A 376 30.25 5.66 -18.00
C GLY A 376 30.04 4.15 -17.85
N ILE A 377 31.09 3.43 -17.47
CA ILE A 377 31.03 1.98 -17.20
C ILE A 377 31.66 1.71 -15.84
N ASP A 378 30.91 1.01 -14.98
CA ASP A 378 31.39 0.46 -13.72
C ASP A 378 31.35 -1.09 -13.79
N TYR A 379 32.50 -1.72 -13.61
CA TYR A 379 32.63 -3.17 -13.69
C TYR A 379 32.46 -3.81 -12.29
N GLY A 380 31.35 -4.51 -12.08
CA GLY A 380 31.19 -5.36 -10.92
C GLY A 380 31.98 -6.68 -11.02
N TYR A 381 32.82 -6.97 -10.04
CA TYR A 381 33.55 -8.26 -9.99
C TYR A 381 32.72 -9.39 -9.37
N ALA A 382 31.95 -9.08 -8.35
CA ALA A 382 31.03 -10.00 -7.65
C ALA A 382 29.57 -9.45 -7.62
N SER A 383 29.32 -8.38 -8.34
CA SER A 383 28.03 -7.69 -8.52
C SER A 383 27.77 -7.43 -9.99
N GLU A 384 26.58 -6.97 -10.31
CA GLU A 384 26.23 -6.56 -11.67
C GLU A 384 27.07 -5.36 -12.11
N SER A 385 27.51 -5.33 -13.37
CA SER A 385 28.16 -4.17 -13.97
C SER A 385 27.12 -3.14 -14.39
N ALA A 386 27.43 -1.87 -14.18
CA ALA A 386 26.57 -0.76 -14.59
C ALA A 386 27.14 -0.03 -15.81
N CYS A 387 26.27 0.43 -16.70
CA CYS A 387 26.63 1.26 -17.83
C CYS A 387 25.60 2.36 -18.00
N VAL A 388 26.04 3.61 -17.97
CA VAL A 388 25.20 4.78 -18.19
C VAL A 388 25.61 5.52 -19.45
N TRP A 389 24.64 6.10 -20.15
CA TRP A 389 24.83 6.88 -21.36
C TRP A 389 24.33 8.29 -21.10
N GLY A 390 25.17 9.27 -21.34
CA GLY A 390 24.87 10.68 -21.14
C GLY A 390 25.05 11.49 -22.40
N ALA A 391 24.39 12.64 -22.46
CA ALA A 391 24.61 13.68 -23.45
C ALA A 391 24.75 15.01 -22.73
N VAL A 392 25.68 15.84 -23.20
CA VAL A 392 25.93 17.15 -22.61
C VAL A 392 25.22 18.21 -23.45
N ASP A 393 24.34 19.00 -22.84
CA ASP A 393 23.72 20.15 -23.50
C ASP A 393 24.80 21.18 -23.81
N SER A 394 24.95 21.49 -25.09
CA SER A 394 25.97 22.45 -25.55
C SER A 394 25.68 23.92 -25.16
N THR A 395 24.49 24.22 -24.66
CA THR A 395 24.06 25.57 -24.26
C THR A 395 24.48 25.95 -22.85
N ASP A 396 24.36 25.02 -21.91
CA ASP A 396 24.59 25.28 -20.48
C ASP A 396 25.48 24.23 -19.78
N GLY A 397 25.88 23.17 -20.50
CA GLY A 397 26.72 22.11 -19.96
C GLY A 397 25.97 21.07 -19.12
N THR A 398 24.63 21.08 -19.10
CA THR A 398 23.82 20.10 -18.35
C THR A 398 24.04 18.69 -18.89
N LEU A 399 24.38 17.76 -18.02
CA LEU A 399 24.51 16.34 -18.36
C LEU A 399 23.14 15.66 -18.27
N ILE A 400 22.64 15.14 -19.36
CA ILE A 400 21.39 14.37 -19.47
C ILE A 400 21.73 12.89 -19.56
N ILE A 401 21.35 12.12 -18.55
CA ILE A 401 21.45 10.64 -18.58
C ILE A 401 20.19 10.09 -19.24
N TYR A 402 20.35 9.30 -20.32
CA TYR A 402 19.23 8.85 -21.14
C TYR A 402 19.12 7.31 -21.28
N ARG A 403 20.13 6.57 -20.78
CA ARG A 403 20.10 5.10 -20.79
C ARG A 403 21.01 4.52 -19.71
#